data_0bc438a71e0c03e176de225bb60bbb0d
#
_entry.id   0bc438a71e0c03e176de225bb60bbb0d
#
_cell.length_a   1.000
_cell.length_b   1.000
_cell.length_c   1.000
_cell.angle_alpha   90.00
_cell.angle_beta   90.00
_cell.angle_gamma   90.00
#
_symmetry.space_group_name_H-M   'P 1'
#
loop_
_entity.id
_entity.type
_entity.pdbx_description
1 polymer ?
#
loop_
_entity_poly.entity_id
_entity_poly.type
_entity_poly.pdbx_seq_one_letter_code
_entity_poly.pdbx_strand_id
1 'polypeptide(L)'
;MIKNFKDYLVEETKEVYFTFGRMNPPTIGHGKVMDALKSKARGADYRVYVSQSQDAKKNPLSYSDKIKHLRKMFPSHARQVMVDKKVRTAIEALVSLYNAGYRKINMVVGEDRIREFDTLLNKYNGVKARHGFYNFENINVISAGRRDPDAEGVEGMSASKMRGFAQNNNFQDFAQGLPSKVNNKDARKLFNDVRKGMGLKEETSFKRHIELPVVSETREQFIKGELFELGDSVVIKESEEIGIVSVLG
;
A
#
# COMPACT_ATOMS: atom_id res chain seq x y z
N MET A 1 52.06 9.11 29.64
CA MET A 1 51.75 8.16 28.55
C MET A 1 50.63 8.78 27.72
N ILE A 2 50.99 9.34 26.57
CA ILE A 2 49.99 9.98 25.67
C ILE A 2 49.32 8.84 24.95
N LYS A 3 48.04 8.56 25.25
CA LYS A 3 47.20 7.62 24.51
C LYS A 3 47.06 8.12 23.08
N ASN A 4 47.37 7.27 22.13
CA ASN A 4 47.26 7.57 20.70
C ASN A 4 45.82 7.99 20.36
N PHE A 5 45.65 9.08 19.62
CA PHE A 5 44.37 9.62 19.19
C PHE A 5 43.52 8.60 18.39
N LYS A 6 44.16 7.54 17.84
CA LYS A 6 43.52 6.40 17.20
C LYS A 6 42.67 5.55 18.15
N ASP A 7 42.98 5.54 19.46
CA ASP A 7 42.24 4.75 20.46
C ASP A 7 40.89 5.42 20.86
N TYR A 8 40.63 6.67 20.43
CA TYR A 8 39.37 7.39 20.66
C TYR A 8 38.40 7.33 19.48
N LEU A 9 38.84 6.85 18.32
CA LEU A 9 37.96 6.62 17.16
C LEU A 9 37.45 5.18 17.17
N VAL A 10 36.72 4.80 18.21
CA VAL A 10 35.77 3.70 18.08
C VAL A 10 34.67 4.25 17.15
N GLU A 11 34.79 3.99 15.86
CA GLU A 11 33.75 4.28 14.90
C GLU A 11 32.53 3.52 15.36
N GLU A 12 31.56 4.24 16.00
CA GLU A 12 30.30 3.61 16.41
C GLU A 12 29.68 2.95 15.19
N THR A 13 29.61 1.64 15.24
CA THR A 13 29.09 0.84 14.13
C THR A 13 27.65 1.23 13.90
N LYS A 14 27.38 1.91 12.78
CA LYS A 14 26.03 2.40 12.45
C LYS A 14 25.06 1.25 12.34
N GLU A 15 23.99 1.34 13.12
CA GLU A 15 22.90 0.39 13.13
C GLU A 15 21.66 0.93 12.40
N VAL A 16 20.92 0.05 11.74
CA VAL A 16 19.66 0.42 11.09
C VAL A 16 18.62 -0.68 11.26
N TYR A 17 17.38 -0.25 11.42
CA TYR A 17 16.22 -1.10 11.40
C TYR A 17 15.51 -0.95 10.06
N PHE A 18 15.01 -2.03 9.46
CA PHE A 18 14.29 -1.94 8.21
C PHE A 18 13.21 -2.99 8.07
N THR A 19 12.28 -2.72 7.17
CA THR A 19 11.31 -3.70 6.69
C THR A 19 11.25 -3.67 5.17
N PHE A 20 10.92 -4.81 4.57
CA PHE A 20 10.70 -4.96 3.14
C PHE A 20 9.41 -5.73 2.90
N GLY A 21 8.49 -5.16 2.13
CA GLY A 21 7.19 -5.78 1.88
C GLY A 21 6.59 -5.47 0.52
N ARG A 22 5.61 -6.27 0.10
CA ARG A 22 4.85 -6.02 -1.14
C ARG A 22 3.91 -4.83 -0.99
N MET A 23 3.21 -4.74 0.16
CA MET A 23 2.28 -3.65 0.51
C MET A 23 1.33 -3.28 -0.65
N ASN A 24 0.65 -4.27 -1.19
CA ASN A 24 -0.12 -4.13 -2.42
C ASN A 24 -1.55 -4.71 -2.31
N PRO A 25 -2.53 -3.91 -1.85
CA PRO A 25 -2.39 -2.53 -1.35
C PRO A 25 -1.80 -2.45 0.06
N PRO A 26 -1.39 -1.24 0.51
CA PRO A 26 -1.12 -0.96 1.91
C PRO A 26 -2.34 -1.25 2.77
N THR A 27 -2.14 -1.73 4.00
CA THR A 27 -3.21 -2.05 4.96
C THR A 27 -2.84 -1.55 6.34
N ILE A 28 -3.80 -1.50 7.25
CA ILE A 28 -3.55 -1.19 8.66
C ILE A 28 -2.51 -2.12 9.29
N GLY A 29 -2.46 -3.40 8.86
CA GLY A 29 -1.45 -4.36 9.31
C GLY A 29 -0.02 -3.95 8.93
N HIS A 30 0.19 -3.32 7.77
CA HIS A 30 1.49 -2.76 7.42
C HIS A 30 1.86 -1.57 8.31
N GLY A 31 0.87 -0.77 8.75
CA GLY A 31 1.07 0.28 9.76
C GLY A 31 1.59 -0.29 11.07
N LYS A 32 0.98 -1.35 11.59
CA LYS A 32 1.46 -2.05 12.81
C LYS A 32 2.93 -2.49 12.68
N VAL A 33 3.34 -2.99 11.51
CA VAL A 33 4.76 -3.36 11.27
C VAL A 33 5.66 -2.13 11.30
N MET A 34 5.25 -1.00 10.71
CA MET A 34 6.03 0.24 10.73
C MET A 34 6.10 0.85 12.13
N ASP A 35 5.04 0.77 12.92
CA ASP A 35 5.04 1.21 14.32
C ASP A 35 5.97 0.34 15.17
N ALA A 36 5.93 -0.99 15.00
CA ALA A 36 6.84 -1.92 15.66
C ALA A 36 8.30 -1.64 15.25
N LEU A 37 8.54 -1.38 13.96
CA LEU A 37 9.85 -1.02 13.43
C LEU A 37 10.41 0.24 14.13
N LYS A 38 9.61 1.31 14.19
CA LYS A 38 9.97 2.56 14.87
C LYS A 38 10.23 2.34 16.36
N SER A 39 9.37 1.60 17.04
CA SER A 39 9.50 1.29 18.47
C SER A 39 10.78 0.51 18.77
N LYS A 40 11.12 -0.49 17.94
CA LYS A 40 12.32 -1.30 18.11
C LYS A 40 13.60 -0.54 17.79
N ALA A 41 13.55 0.40 16.88
CA ALA A 41 14.68 1.26 16.51
C ALA A 41 15.14 2.17 17.68
N ARG A 42 14.27 2.52 18.62
CA ARG A 42 14.60 3.30 19.83
C ARG A 42 15.43 4.57 19.55
N GLY A 43 15.19 5.23 18.45
CA GLY A 43 15.92 6.42 18.01
C GLY A 43 17.03 6.16 16.98
N ALA A 44 17.43 4.92 16.74
CA ALA A 44 18.28 4.55 15.62
C ALA A 44 17.54 4.78 14.27
N ASP A 45 18.31 4.79 13.19
CA ASP A 45 17.75 4.91 11.85
C ASP A 45 16.79 3.75 11.52
N TYR A 46 15.65 4.06 10.86
CA TYR A 46 14.83 3.01 10.29
C TYR A 46 14.37 3.34 8.87
N ARG A 47 14.15 2.30 8.06
CA ARG A 47 13.81 2.40 6.64
C ARG A 47 12.69 1.43 6.27
N VAL A 48 11.76 1.87 5.43
CA VAL A 48 10.66 1.06 4.90
C VAL A 48 10.85 0.93 3.40
N TYR A 49 11.11 -0.27 2.92
CA TYR A 49 11.23 -0.58 1.51
C TYR A 49 10.01 -1.33 1.00
N VAL A 50 9.61 -1.05 -0.23
CA VAL A 50 8.52 -1.75 -0.90
C VAL A 50 8.99 -2.41 -2.19
N SER A 51 8.46 -3.60 -2.47
CA SER A 51 8.78 -4.31 -3.70
C SER A 51 8.30 -3.52 -4.93
N GLN A 52 8.99 -3.70 -6.05
CA GLN A 52 8.61 -3.09 -7.34
C GLN A 52 7.75 -4.02 -8.19
N SER A 53 7.39 -5.20 -7.68
CA SER A 53 6.51 -6.15 -8.39
C SER A 53 5.17 -5.49 -8.72
N GLN A 54 4.73 -5.65 -9.96
CA GLN A 54 3.44 -5.21 -10.46
C GLN A 54 2.83 -6.29 -11.34
N ASP A 55 1.62 -6.70 -11.03
CA ASP A 55 0.77 -7.60 -11.81
C ASP A 55 -0.70 -7.43 -11.41
N ALA A 56 -1.62 -7.76 -12.31
CA ALA A 56 -3.04 -7.54 -12.09
C ALA A 56 -3.64 -8.38 -10.94
N LYS A 57 -3.06 -9.52 -10.58
CA LYS A 57 -3.64 -10.45 -9.60
C LYS A 57 -3.20 -10.16 -8.17
N LYS A 58 -1.87 -10.06 -7.96
CA LYS A 58 -1.28 -9.99 -6.60
C LYS A 58 -0.68 -8.62 -6.28
N ASN A 59 -0.31 -7.84 -7.30
CA ASN A 59 0.40 -6.57 -7.16
C ASN A 59 -0.18 -5.49 -8.09
N PRO A 60 -1.47 -5.12 -7.96
CA PRO A 60 -2.13 -4.21 -8.90
C PRO A 60 -1.54 -2.78 -8.89
N LEU A 61 -1.05 -2.30 -7.75
CA LEU A 61 -0.48 -0.96 -7.66
C LEU A 61 0.94 -0.91 -8.23
N SER A 62 1.24 0.16 -8.97
CA SER A 62 2.59 0.49 -9.38
C SER A 62 3.47 0.83 -8.17
N TYR A 63 4.80 0.77 -8.35
CA TYR A 63 5.74 1.17 -7.30
C TYR A 63 5.51 2.61 -6.80
N SER A 64 5.29 3.54 -7.72
CA SER A 64 5.02 4.94 -7.39
C SER A 64 3.71 5.12 -6.61
N ASP A 65 2.65 4.40 -6.99
CA ASP A 65 1.37 4.47 -6.30
C ASP A 65 1.46 3.88 -4.89
N LYS A 66 2.17 2.76 -4.73
CA LYS A 66 2.44 2.18 -3.40
C LYS A 66 3.11 3.19 -2.46
N ILE A 67 4.18 3.84 -2.91
CA ILE A 67 4.89 4.87 -2.13
C ILE A 67 3.96 6.01 -1.77
N LYS A 68 3.20 6.52 -2.75
CA LYS A 68 2.27 7.64 -2.57
C LYS A 68 1.20 7.32 -1.53
N HIS A 69 0.55 6.16 -1.66
CA HIS A 69 -0.47 5.74 -0.72
C HIS A 69 0.08 5.46 0.68
N LEU A 70 1.24 4.78 0.79
CA LEU A 70 1.89 4.55 2.08
C LEU A 70 2.19 5.85 2.82
N ARG A 71 2.79 6.84 2.14
CA ARG A 71 3.10 8.13 2.76
C ARG A 71 1.88 8.91 3.21
N LYS A 72 0.77 8.80 2.46
CA LYS A 72 -0.50 9.42 2.84
C LYS A 72 -1.19 8.72 4.00
N MET A 73 -1.19 7.39 3.98
CA MET A 73 -1.83 6.59 5.02
C MET A 73 -1.08 6.64 6.35
N PHE A 74 0.24 6.74 6.30
CA PHE A 74 1.13 6.69 7.46
C PHE A 74 2.09 7.88 7.48
N PRO A 75 1.59 9.11 7.71
CA PRO A 75 2.39 10.34 7.64
C PRO A 75 3.53 10.37 8.65
N SER A 76 3.39 9.70 9.82
CA SER A 76 4.46 9.56 10.83
C SER A 76 5.68 8.78 10.33
N HIS A 77 5.53 7.97 9.28
CA HIS A 77 6.58 7.17 8.67
C HIS A 77 6.95 7.64 7.24
N ALA A 78 6.34 8.72 6.76
CA ALA A 78 6.44 9.14 5.36
C ALA A 78 7.89 9.38 4.90
N ARG A 79 8.74 9.92 5.77
CA ARG A 79 10.16 10.19 5.48
C ARG A 79 10.98 8.90 5.40
N GLN A 80 10.59 7.86 6.11
CA GLN A 80 11.26 6.57 6.19
C GLN A 80 10.84 5.60 5.07
N VAL A 81 9.74 5.90 4.36
CA VAL A 81 9.36 5.16 3.17
C VAL A 81 10.31 5.54 2.03
N MET A 82 11.21 4.61 1.73
CA MET A 82 12.30 4.83 0.78
C MET A 82 11.82 4.83 -0.67
N VAL A 83 12.43 5.70 -1.47
CA VAL A 83 12.26 5.73 -2.92
C VAL A 83 13.59 5.36 -3.55
N ASP A 84 13.78 4.08 -3.85
CA ASP A 84 15.01 3.57 -4.45
C ASP A 84 14.65 2.57 -5.56
N LYS A 85 14.82 2.99 -6.82
CA LYS A 85 14.52 2.16 -7.99
C LYS A 85 15.48 0.98 -8.17
N LYS A 86 16.62 0.97 -7.47
CA LYS A 86 17.59 -0.12 -7.50
C LYS A 86 17.21 -1.24 -6.54
N VAL A 87 16.41 -0.95 -5.51
CA VAL A 87 15.96 -1.91 -4.51
C VAL A 87 14.66 -2.58 -4.96
N ARG A 88 14.75 -3.80 -5.46
CA ARG A 88 13.61 -4.62 -5.88
C ARG A 88 13.33 -5.79 -4.94
N THR A 89 14.36 -6.22 -4.20
CA THR A 89 14.35 -7.36 -3.28
C THR A 89 14.89 -6.96 -1.91
N ALA A 90 14.64 -7.79 -0.89
CA ALA A 90 15.20 -7.57 0.45
C ALA A 90 16.75 -7.60 0.44
N ILE A 91 17.35 -8.44 -0.40
CA ILE A 91 18.82 -8.53 -0.52
C ILE A 91 19.40 -7.22 -1.10
N GLU A 92 18.77 -6.66 -2.13
CA GLU A 92 19.20 -5.37 -2.68
C GLU A 92 19.01 -4.22 -1.68
N ALA A 93 18.00 -4.32 -0.78
CA ALA A 93 17.90 -3.39 0.35
C ALA A 93 19.12 -3.49 1.29
N LEU A 94 19.58 -4.72 1.58
CA LEU A 94 20.80 -4.91 2.37
C LEU A 94 22.03 -4.30 1.69
N VAL A 95 22.20 -4.54 0.39
CA VAL A 95 23.31 -3.95 -0.38
C VAL A 95 23.25 -2.41 -0.31
N SER A 96 22.07 -1.83 -0.46
CA SER A 96 21.88 -0.37 -0.36
C SER A 96 22.23 0.15 1.03
N LEU A 97 21.81 -0.54 2.09
CA LEU A 97 22.12 -0.18 3.48
C LEU A 97 23.60 -0.34 3.80
N TYR A 98 24.24 -1.42 3.33
CA TYR A 98 25.68 -1.64 3.51
C TYR A 98 26.52 -0.55 2.84
N ASN A 99 26.15 -0.17 1.61
CA ASN A 99 26.78 0.92 0.88
C ASN A 99 26.54 2.30 1.53
N ALA A 100 25.47 2.45 2.30
CA ALA A 100 25.20 3.64 3.11
C ALA A 100 25.99 3.69 4.42
N GLY A 101 26.86 2.71 4.68
CA GLY A 101 27.76 2.67 5.82
C GLY A 101 27.23 1.96 7.07
N TYR A 102 26.04 1.36 7.01
CA TYR A 102 25.53 0.53 8.11
C TYR A 102 26.30 -0.79 8.19
N ARG A 103 26.53 -1.28 9.41
CA ARG A 103 27.23 -2.56 9.67
C ARG A 103 26.44 -3.51 10.55
N LYS A 104 25.43 -3.02 11.25
CA LYS A 104 24.45 -3.81 12.02
C LYS A 104 23.06 -3.55 11.49
N ILE A 105 22.32 -4.61 11.21
CA ILE A 105 20.96 -4.49 10.68
C ILE A 105 19.97 -5.34 11.46
N ASN A 106 18.75 -4.82 11.56
CA ASN A 106 17.62 -5.49 12.16
C ASN A 106 16.45 -5.42 11.18
N MET A 107 16.08 -6.55 10.61
CA MET A 107 14.88 -6.63 9.77
C MET A 107 13.65 -6.94 10.60
N VAL A 108 12.62 -6.10 10.52
CA VAL A 108 11.36 -6.31 11.24
C VAL A 108 10.30 -6.82 10.27
N VAL A 109 9.75 -8.01 10.56
CA VAL A 109 8.78 -8.70 9.70
C VAL A 109 7.67 -9.37 10.53
N GLY A 110 6.61 -9.85 9.90
CA GLY A 110 5.64 -10.72 10.56
C GLY A 110 6.30 -12.02 11.06
N GLU A 111 5.79 -12.57 12.14
CA GLU A 111 6.35 -13.76 12.80
C GLU A 111 6.51 -14.96 11.85
N ASP A 112 5.54 -15.12 10.93
CA ASP A 112 5.51 -16.16 9.90
C ASP A 112 6.66 -16.09 8.88
N ARG A 113 7.36 -14.96 8.80
CA ARG A 113 8.41 -14.71 7.81
C ARG A 113 9.83 -14.70 8.39
N ILE A 114 9.98 -14.81 9.71
CA ILE A 114 11.29 -14.69 10.38
C ILE A 114 12.28 -15.71 9.82
N ARG A 115 11.92 -17.00 9.84
CA ARG A 115 12.83 -18.08 9.40
C ARG A 115 13.27 -17.94 7.95
N GLU A 116 12.34 -17.56 7.08
CA GLU A 116 12.62 -17.37 5.66
C GLU A 116 13.67 -16.26 5.45
N PHE A 117 13.43 -15.09 6.06
CA PHE A 117 14.36 -13.97 5.91
C PHE A 117 15.67 -14.18 6.64
N ASP A 118 15.67 -14.77 7.83
CA ASP A 118 16.89 -15.06 8.56
C ASP A 118 17.83 -15.96 7.74
N THR A 119 17.30 -17.06 7.21
CA THR A 119 18.06 -17.95 6.33
C THR A 119 18.55 -17.22 5.08
N LEU A 120 17.67 -16.46 4.41
CA LEU A 120 17.98 -15.78 3.15
C LEU A 120 19.09 -14.74 3.33
N LEU A 121 18.97 -13.87 4.34
CA LEU A 121 19.86 -12.74 4.52
C LEU A 121 21.25 -13.18 5.01
N ASN A 122 21.30 -14.15 5.91
CA ASN A 122 22.58 -14.70 6.41
C ASN A 122 23.32 -15.51 5.34
N LYS A 123 22.60 -16.22 4.46
CA LYS A 123 23.20 -17.02 3.37
C LYS A 123 24.12 -16.21 2.45
N TYR A 124 23.79 -14.94 2.21
CA TYR A 124 24.54 -14.08 1.29
C TYR A 124 25.43 -13.06 2.00
N ASN A 125 25.54 -13.11 3.33
CA ASN A 125 26.44 -12.24 4.08
C ASN A 125 27.91 -12.62 3.79
N GLY A 126 28.70 -11.65 3.34
CA GLY A 126 30.08 -11.87 2.92
C GLY A 126 30.23 -12.51 1.52
N VAL A 127 29.14 -12.74 0.79
CA VAL A 127 29.16 -13.38 -0.53
C VAL A 127 28.94 -12.35 -1.64
N LYS A 128 29.88 -12.27 -2.58
CA LYS A 128 29.73 -11.47 -3.80
C LYS A 128 28.86 -12.21 -4.80
N ALA A 129 27.71 -11.64 -5.16
CA ALA A 129 26.78 -12.27 -6.08
C ALA A 129 26.16 -11.24 -7.06
N ARG A 130 25.28 -11.69 -7.96
CA ARG A 130 24.63 -10.83 -8.96
C ARG A 130 23.87 -9.62 -8.36
N HIS A 131 23.35 -9.75 -7.16
CA HIS A 131 22.64 -8.69 -6.45
C HIS A 131 23.55 -7.65 -5.81
N GLY A 132 24.88 -7.87 -5.79
CA GLY A 132 25.89 -7.03 -5.15
C GLY A 132 26.58 -7.75 -4.00
N PHE A 133 27.14 -6.97 -3.08
CA PHE A 133 27.88 -7.45 -1.92
C PHE A 133 27.45 -6.70 -0.66
N TYR A 134 27.32 -7.43 0.43
CA TYR A 134 27.25 -6.88 1.79
C TYR A 134 27.95 -7.82 2.76
N ASN A 135 28.48 -7.26 3.83
CA ASN A 135 29.12 -8.00 4.90
C ASN A 135 28.86 -7.28 6.23
N PHE A 136 27.71 -7.57 6.82
CA PHE A 136 27.31 -7.01 8.09
C PHE A 136 27.95 -7.79 9.25
N GLU A 137 28.29 -7.08 10.32
CA GLU A 137 28.73 -7.68 11.57
C GLU A 137 27.61 -8.44 12.27
N ASN A 138 26.39 -7.94 12.13
CA ASN A 138 25.19 -8.55 12.71
C ASN A 138 23.97 -8.36 11.79
N ILE A 139 23.26 -9.46 11.56
CA ILE A 139 21.98 -9.51 10.86
C ILE A 139 20.96 -10.16 11.78
N ASN A 140 19.99 -9.38 12.26
CA ASN A 140 18.89 -9.86 13.08
C ASN A 140 17.58 -9.78 12.31
N VAL A 141 16.75 -10.81 12.41
CA VAL A 141 15.36 -10.78 11.92
C VAL A 141 14.42 -10.87 13.11
N ILE A 142 13.61 -9.84 13.29
CA ILE A 142 12.85 -9.59 14.51
C ILE A 142 11.35 -9.61 14.18
N SER A 143 10.54 -10.21 15.05
CA SER A 143 9.09 -10.19 14.91
C SER A 143 8.51 -8.78 15.13
N ALA A 144 7.61 -8.37 14.23
CA ALA A 144 6.75 -7.20 14.43
C ALA A 144 5.58 -7.48 15.39
N GLY A 145 5.45 -8.70 15.86
CA GLY A 145 4.35 -9.23 16.63
C GLY A 145 3.55 -10.29 15.87
N ARG A 146 2.71 -10.98 16.61
CA ARG A 146 1.85 -12.02 16.07
C ARG A 146 0.72 -11.38 15.27
N ARG A 147 0.40 -11.96 14.15
CA ARG A 147 -0.78 -11.64 13.35
C ARG A 147 -1.69 -12.86 13.37
N ASP A 148 -2.93 -12.65 13.72
CA ASP A 148 -3.97 -13.66 13.54
C ASP A 148 -4.63 -13.44 12.16
N PRO A 149 -4.35 -14.29 11.16
CA PRO A 149 -4.94 -14.17 9.84
C PRO A 149 -6.43 -14.52 9.83
N ASP A 150 -6.89 -15.26 10.84
CA ASP A 150 -8.27 -15.72 10.98
C ASP A 150 -9.11 -14.79 11.86
N ALA A 151 -8.49 -13.77 12.48
CA ALA A 151 -9.22 -12.76 13.25
C ALA A 151 -10.25 -12.04 12.36
N GLU A 152 -11.43 -11.81 12.93
CA GLU A 152 -12.46 -11.01 12.29
C GLU A 152 -12.11 -9.51 12.31
N GLY A 153 -12.65 -8.77 11.35
CA GLY A 153 -12.53 -7.32 11.27
C GLY A 153 -11.13 -6.82 10.91
N VAL A 154 -10.70 -5.77 11.62
CA VAL A 154 -9.47 -5.02 11.31
C VAL A 154 -8.19 -5.83 11.53
N GLU A 155 -8.17 -6.75 12.49
CA GLU A 155 -6.97 -7.54 12.83
C GLU A 155 -6.66 -8.60 11.78
N GLY A 156 -7.68 -9.24 11.21
CA GLY A 156 -7.56 -10.20 10.11
C GLY A 156 -7.44 -9.59 8.73
N MET A 157 -7.45 -8.26 8.60
CA MET A 157 -7.42 -7.60 7.30
C MET A 157 -6.08 -7.77 6.58
N SER A 158 -6.12 -8.37 5.40
CA SER A 158 -4.95 -8.62 4.56
C SER A 158 -5.05 -7.89 3.22
N ALA A 159 -3.89 -7.68 2.57
CA ALA A 159 -3.87 -7.16 1.22
C ALA A 159 -4.64 -8.06 0.23
N SER A 160 -4.70 -9.37 0.48
CA SER A 160 -5.50 -10.31 -0.32
C SER A 160 -6.99 -10.08 -0.13
N LYS A 161 -7.47 -9.96 1.12
CA LYS A 161 -8.88 -9.63 1.42
C LYS A 161 -9.26 -8.29 0.77
N MET A 162 -8.41 -7.25 0.91
CA MET A 162 -8.66 -5.95 0.29
C MET A 162 -8.76 -6.02 -1.23
N ARG A 163 -7.89 -6.80 -1.90
CA ARG A 163 -8.02 -7.03 -3.35
C ARG A 163 -9.32 -7.74 -3.71
N GLY A 164 -9.77 -8.71 -2.91
CA GLY A 164 -11.07 -9.37 -3.07
C GLY A 164 -12.23 -8.38 -2.98
N PHE A 165 -12.23 -7.49 -1.98
CA PHE A 165 -13.24 -6.42 -1.88
C PHE A 165 -13.20 -5.47 -3.07
N ALA A 166 -12.00 -5.10 -3.53
CA ALA A 166 -11.85 -4.28 -4.73
C ALA A 166 -12.38 -4.98 -5.99
N GLN A 167 -12.15 -6.28 -6.14
CA GLN A 167 -12.68 -7.10 -7.22
C GLN A 167 -14.20 -7.13 -7.24
N ASN A 168 -14.80 -7.27 -6.07
CA ASN A 168 -16.25 -7.34 -5.89
C ASN A 168 -16.91 -5.94 -5.80
N ASN A 169 -16.19 -4.86 -6.11
CA ASN A 169 -16.66 -3.48 -6.00
C ASN A 169 -17.19 -3.09 -4.59
N ASN A 170 -16.73 -3.77 -3.56
CA ASN A 170 -17.13 -3.52 -2.17
C ASN A 170 -16.17 -2.52 -1.50
N PHE A 171 -16.46 -1.23 -1.66
CA PHE A 171 -15.66 -0.17 -1.05
C PHE A 171 -15.80 -0.13 0.47
N GLN A 172 -16.97 -0.47 1.01
CA GLN A 172 -17.23 -0.36 2.45
C GLN A 172 -16.30 -1.30 3.25
N ASP A 173 -16.22 -2.56 2.86
CA ASP A 173 -15.34 -3.52 3.51
C ASP A 173 -13.85 -3.25 3.17
N PHE A 174 -13.55 -2.77 1.97
CA PHE A 174 -12.21 -2.32 1.61
C PHE A 174 -11.71 -1.23 2.57
N ALA A 175 -12.55 -0.24 2.87
CA ALA A 175 -12.20 0.88 3.74
C ALA A 175 -11.88 0.44 5.19
N GLN A 176 -12.44 -0.67 5.67
CA GLN A 176 -12.11 -1.23 6.99
C GLN A 176 -10.63 -1.66 7.12
N GLY A 177 -9.96 -1.96 6.00
CA GLY A 177 -8.54 -2.30 5.98
C GLY A 177 -7.59 -1.10 6.07
N LEU A 178 -8.14 0.11 6.15
CA LEU A 178 -7.37 1.36 6.18
C LEU A 178 -7.36 1.97 7.58
N PRO A 179 -6.30 2.73 7.94
CA PRO A 179 -6.30 3.49 9.19
C PRO A 179 -7.48 4.47 9.25
N SER A 180 -8.06 4.63 10.43
CA SER A 180 -9.22 5.53 10.67
C SER A 180 -8.94 7.00 10.29
N LYS A 181 -7.68 7.42 10.29
CA LYS A 181 -7.25 8.77 9.90
C LYS A 181 -7.24 9.02 8.38
N VAL A 182 -7.40 7.97 7.57
CA VAL A 182 -7.45 8.13 6.11
C VAL A 182 -8.82 8.69 5.74
N ASN A 183 -8.83 9.85 5.09
CA ASN A 183 -10.08 10.46 4.64
C ASN A 183 -10.73 9.67 3.49
N ASN A 184 -12.02 9.83 3.30
CA ASN A 184 -12.80 9.08 2.30
C ASN A 184 -12.29 9.29 0.86
N LYS A 185 -11.81 10.50 0.53
CA LYS A 185 -11.26 10.80 -0.81
C LYS A 185 -10.00 9.97 -1.10
N ASP A 186 -9.06 9.88 -0.14
CA ASP A 186 -7.84 9.09 -0.30
C ASP A 186 -8.11 7.58 -0.25
N ALA A 187 -9.09 7.14 0.57
CA ALA A 187 -9.56 5.76 0.59
C ALA A 187 -10.16 5.33 -0.76
N ARG A 188 -11.06 6.14 -1.34
CA ARG A 188 -11.64 5.89 -2.67
C ARG A 188 -10.60 5.92 -3.77
N LYS A 189 -9.64 6.85 -3.69
CA LYS A 189 -8.55 6.88 -4.66
C LYS A 189 -7.71 5.59 -4.62
N LEU A 190 -7.35 5.11 -3.43
CA LEU A 190 -6.62 3.83 -3.30
C LEU A 190 -7.46 2.67 -3.86
N PHE A 191 -8.74 2.62 -3.53
CA PHE A 191 -9.67 1.60 -4.04
C PHE A 191 -9.71 1.58 -5.58
N ASN A 192 -9.89 2.75 -6.20
CA ASN A 192 -9.93 2.89 -7.65
C ASN A 192 -8.57 2.55 -8.30
N ASP A 193 -7.45 3.01 -7.72
CA ASP A 193 -6.11 2.68 -8.22
C ASP A 193 -5.87 1.14 -8.16
N VAL A 194 -6.34 0.45 -7.12
CA VAL A 194 -6.29 -1.02 -7.03
C VAL A 194 -7.15 -1.67 -8.11
N ARG A 195 -8.40 -1.26 -8.29
CA ARG A 195 -9.30 -1.77 -9.32
C ARG A 195 -8.73 -1.57 -10.72
N LYS A 196 -8.23 -0.37 -11.00
CA LYS A 196 -7.55 -0.04 -12.26
C LYS A 196 -6.34 -0.94 -12.51
N GLY A 197 -5.50 -1.16 -11.51
CA GLY A 197 -4.34 -2.03 -11.62
C GLY A 197 -4.70 -3.51 -11.79
N MET A 198 -5.89 -3.92 -11.36
CA MET A 198 -6.47 -5.26 -11.62
C MET A 198 -7.10 -5.36 -13.02
N GLY A 199 -7.14 -4.29 -13.82
CA GLY A 199 -7.79 -4.25 -15.12
C GLY A 199 -9.31 -4.16 -15.04
N LEU A 200 -9.86 -3.84 -13.85
CA LEU A 200 -11.30 -3.66 -13.66
C LEU A 200 -11.68 -2.25 -14.12
N LYS A 201 -12.67 -2.17 -14.99
CA LYS A 201 -13.22 -0.87 -15.42
C LYS A 201 -13.85 -0.16 -14.22
N GLU A 202 -13.65 1.14 -14.11
CA GLU A 202 -14.52 1.95 -13.28
C GLU A 202 -15.93 1.82 -13.87
N GLU A 203 -16.83 1.20 -13.11
CA GLU A 203 -18.24 1.42 -13.39
C GLU A 203 -18.47 2.88 -13.05
N THR A 204 -18.51 3.74 -14.05
CA THR A 204 -19.02 5.09 -13.90
C THR A 204 -20.42 4.93 -13.32
N SER A 205 -20.63 5.42 -12.11
CA SER A 205 -21.90 5.33 -11.38
C SER A 205 -23.09 5.95 -12.15
N PHE A 206 -22.80 6.57 -13.27
CA PHE A 206 -23.76 7.11 -14.21
C PHE A 206 -24.66 6.05 -14.85
N LYS A 207 -24.20 4.80 -15.05
CA LYS A 207 -25.05 3.75 -15.66
C LYS A 207 -26.00 3.05 -14.69
N ARG A 208 -25.88 3.23 -13.38
CA ARG A 208 -26.72 2.57 -12.38
C ARG A 208 -28.03 3.29 -12.04
N HIS A 209 -28.20 4.54 -12.47
CA HIS A 209 -29.34 5.33 -12.03
C HIS A 209 -30.45 5.49 -13.06
N ILE A 210 -30.30 4.91 -14.24
CA ILE A 210 -31.36 4.95 -15.26
C ILE A 210 -31.51 3.57 -15.89
N GLU A 211 -32.12 2.60 -15.18
CA GLU A 211 -32.95 1.60 -15.86
C GLU A 211 -34.23 2.34 -16.28
N LEU A 212 -34.20 2.84 -17.50
CA LEU A 212 -35.41 3.42 -18.07
C LEU A 212 -36.47 2.31 -18.21
N PRO A 213 -37.69 2.51 -17.69
CA PRO A 213 -38.78 1.60 -17.92
C PRO A 213 -39.02 1.45 -19.43
N VAL A 214 -39.68 0.35 -19.81
CA VAL A 214 -39.96 0.02 -21.22
C VAL A 214 -40.63 1.20 -21.92
N VAL A 215 -40.18 1.53 -23.14
CA VAL A 215 -40.54 2.75 -23.91
C VAL A 215 -42.02 3.07 -23.99
N SER A 216 -42.92 2.09 -23.82
CA SER A 216 -44.37 2.27 -23.80
C SER A 216 -44.89 2.90 -22.50
N GLU A 217 -44.36 2.49 -21.35
CA GLU A 217 -44.75 3.03 -20.04
C GLU A 217 -44.17 4.43 -19.82
N THR A 218 -42.96 4.69 -20.33
CA THR A 218 -42.28 5.97 -20.24
C THR A 218 -43.02 7.11 -20.93
N ARG A 219 -43.68 6.81 -22.06
CA ARG A 219 -44.43 7.83 -22.84
C ARG A 219 -45.71 8.26 -22.11
N GLU A 220 -46.43 7.34 -21.47
CA GLU A 220 -47.62 7.68 -20.70
C GLU A 220 -47.28 8.47 -19.42
N GLN A 221 -46.18 8.11 -18.74
CA GLN A 221 -45.71 8.82 -17.56
C GLN A 221 -45.18 10.22 -17.90
N PHE A 222 -44.53 10.37 -19.06
CA PHE A 222 -44.09 11.68 -19.55
C PHE A 222 -45.28 12.61 -19.84
N ILE A 223 -46.35 12.09 -20.51
CA ILE A 223 -47.55 12.86 -20.79
C ILE A 223 -48.31 13.24 -19.51
N LYS A 224 -48.18 12.43 -18.45
CA LYS A 224 -48.79 12.73 -17.14
C LYS A 224 -47.93 13.63 -16.25
N GLY A 225 -46.75 14.01 -16.70
CA GLY A 225 -45.80 14.80 -15.88
C GLY A 225 -45.21 14.05 -14.70
N GLU A 226 -45.19 12.70 -14.73
CA GLU A 226 -44.75 11.85 -13.63
C GLU A 226 -43.32 11.36 -13.78
N LEU A 227 -42.64 11.67 -14.91
CA LEU A 227 -41.34 11.08 -15.25
C LEU A 227 -40.14 11.91 -14.81
N PHE A 228 -40.25 13.25 -14.84
CA PHE A 228 -39.18 14.17 -14.52
C PHE A 228 -39.67 15.29 -13.62
N GLU A 229 -38.78 15.72 -12.74
CA GLU A 229 -38.96 16.94 -11.94
C GLU A 229 -38.05 18.09 -12.46
N LEU A 230 -38.46 19.32 -12.18
CA LEU A 230 -37.61 20.48 -12.52
C LEU A 230 -36.28 20.38 -11.83
N GLY A 231 -35.19 20.43 -12.60
CA GLY A 231 -33.83 20.28 -12.10
C GLY A 231 -33.23 18.89 -12.30
N ASP A 232 -33.99 17.89 -12.78
CA ASP A 232 -33.46 16.58 -13.09
C ASP A 232 -32.41 16.64 -14.21
N SER A 233 -31.35 15.88 -14.04
CA SER A 233 -30.30 15.72 -15.06
C SER A 233 -30.65 14.56 -15.98
N VAL A 234 -30.77 14.83 -17.26
CA VAL A 234 -31.13 13.85 -18.30
C VAL A 234 -30.01 13.76 -19.35
N VAL A 235 -29.80 12.58 -19.90
CA VAL A 235 -28.86 12.35 -21.00
C VAL A 235 -29.62 12.21 -22.31
N ILE A 236 -29.32 13.05 -23.29
CA ILE A 236 -29.88 12.97 -24.63
C ILE A 236 -29.21 11.81 -25.36
N LYS A 237 -30.01 10.79 -25.72
CA LYS A 237 -29.50 9.52 -26.27
C LYS A 237 -28.72 9.66 -27.59
N GLU A 238 -29.07 10.66 -28.39
CA GLU A 238 -28.48 10.85 -29.73
C GLU A 238 -27.16 11.62 -29.68
N SER A 239 -27.00 12.57 -28.76
CA SER A 239 -25.80 13.41 -28.63
C SER A 239 -24.89 13.03 -27.45
N GLU A 240 -25.33 12.14 -26.56
CA GLU A 240 -24.69 11.85 -25.27
C GLU A 240 -24.52 13.09 -24.36
N GLU A 241 -25.15 14.21 -24.69
CA GLU A 241 -25.09 15.43 -23.89
C GLU A 241 -25.98 15.34 -22.65
N ILE A 242 -25.53 15.99 -21.58
CA ILE A 242 -26.28 16.10 -20.34
C ILE A 242 -27.10 17.39 -20.36
N GLY A 243 -28.41 17.25 -20.27
CA GLY A 243 -29.34 18.37 -20.13
C GLY A 243 -29.92 18.41 -18.73
N ILE A 244 -30.51 19.56 -18.35
CA ILE A 244 -31.29 19.73 -17.13
C ILE A 244 -32.74 20.03 -17.53
N VAL A 245 -33.69 19.35 -16.89
CA VAL A 245 -35.10 19.61 -17.11
C VAL A 245 -35.44 20.99 -16.55
N SER A 246 -35.69 21.95 -17.46
CA SER A 246 -36.02 23.33 -17.10
C SER A 246 -37.51 23.67 -17.25
N VAL A 247 -38.27 22.84 -17.95
CA VAL A 247 -39.71 23.01 -18.13
C VAL A 247 -40.38 21.63 -18.16
N LEU A 248 -41.46 21.44 -17.44
CA LEU A 248 -42.39 20.32 -17.58
C LEU A 248 -43.51 20.74 -18.51
N GLY A 249 -43.59 20.09 -19.69
CA GLY A 249 -44.58 20.41 -20.71
C GLY A 249 -46.00 19.94 -20.36
#